data_60376b46d5882a0ad373d28b23bdda14
#
_entry.id   60376b46d5882a0ad373d28b23bdda14
#
_cell.length_a   1.000
_cell.length_b   1.000
_cell.length_c   1.000
_cell.angle_alpha   90.00
_cell.angle_beta   90.00
_cell.angle_gamma   90.00
#
_symmetry.space_group_name_H-M   'P 1'
#
loop_
_entity.id
_entity.type
_entity.pdbx_description
1 polymer ?
#
loop_
_entity_poly.entity_id
_entity_poly.type
_entity_poly.pdbx_seq_one_letter_code
_entity_poly.pdbx_strand_id
1 'polypeptide(L)'
;SPNYKNVKSRHIFRTVAGLAALLFLVLLFTGCEKKNEKQLPSEVVWDRDLCVECSMALSDRRYAAQVVDHQGKPKMFDDIGCAVNWLKNQTWKDKALVWIQDVNTEKWISANEANWRYGDPNTPMGYGFSATKAEVKNSLSYEIVEEMILNNKTLRSQHLSNHKKSK
;
A
#
# COMPACT_ATOMS: atom_id res chain seq x y z
N SER A 1 -57.76 -17.25 44.66
CA SER A 1 -56.44 -16.63 44.50
C SER A 1 -55.94 -16.76 43.06
N PRO A 2 -56.09 -15.71 42.26
CA PRO A 2 -55.51 -15.67 40.92
C PRO A 2 -54.31 -14.74 40.88
N ASN A 3 -53.42 -14.94 39.95
CA ASN A 3 -52.39 -14.01 39.45
C ASN A 3 -50.91 -14.14 39.86
N TYR A 4 -50.48 -15.23 40.44
CA TYR A 4 -49.00 -15.37 40.63
C TYR A 4 -48.28 -15.88 39.35
N LYS A 5 -48.97 -16.61 38.47
CA LYS A 5 -48.35 -17.15 37.22
C LYS A 5 -48.11 -16.11 36.13
N ASN A 6 -48.87 -15.01 36.11
CA ASN A 6 -48.73 -13.99 35.05
C ASN A 6 -47.60 -12.98 35.28
N VAL A 7 -47.18 -12.77 36.53
CA VAL A 7 -46.09 -11.81 36.82
C VAL A 7 -44.75 -12.39 36.45
N LYS A 8 -44.50 -13.68 36.72
CA LYS A 8 -43.22 -14.34 36.38
C LYS A 8 -42.96 -14.43 34.86
N SER A 9 -44.05 -14.66 34.07
CA SER A 9 -43.95 -14.71 32.61
C SER A 9 -43.57 -13.37 31.98
N ARG A 10 -44.08 -12.26 32.53
CA ARG A 10 -43.79 -10.90 32.01
C ARG A 10 -42.35 -10.44 32.29
N HIS A 11 -41.78 -10.88 33.40
CA HIS A 11 -40.36 -10.55 33.72
C HIS A 11 -39.38 -11.35 32.85
N ILE A 12 -39.70 -12.63 32.59
CA ILE A 12 -38.87 -13.48 31.71
C ILE A 12 -38.91 -12.95 30.29
N PHE A 13 -40.06 -12.53 29.78
CA PHE A 13 -40.19 -11.95 28.43
C PHE A 13 -39.41 -10.62 28.28
N ARG A 14 -39.41 -9.78 29.33
CA ARG A 14 -38.66 -8.49 29.31
C ARG A 14 -37.16 -8.70 29.36
N THR A 15 -36.68 -9.69 30.12
CA THR A 15 -35.25 -10.00 30.18
C THR A 15 -34.74 -10.66 28.91
N VAL A 16 -35.50 -11.56 28.28
CA VAL A 16 -35.14 -12.19 27.01
C VAL A 16 -35.15 -11.18 25.89
N ALA A 17 -36.14 -10.28 25.86
CA ALA A 17 -36.18 -9.21 24.86
C ALA A 17 -35.00 -8.22 25.01
N GLY A 18 -34.61 -7.92 26.25
CA GLY A 18 -33.43 -7.07 26.52
C GLY A 18 -32.11 -7.71 26.09
N LEU A 19 -31.94 -9.03 26.37
CA LEU A 19 -30.75 -9.76 25.90
C LEU A 19 -30.70 -9.88 24.38
N ALA A 20 -31.82 -10.12 23.72
CA ALA A 20 -31.90 -10.20 22.25
C ALA A 20 -31.57 -8.85 21.60
N ALA A 21 -32.06 -7.74 22.18
CA ALA A 21 -31.72 -6.39 21.69
C ALA A 21 -30.23 -6.05 21.87
N LEU A 22 -29.62 -6.47 22.99
CA LEU A 22 -28.19 -6.27 23.23
C LEU A 22 -27.34 -7.09 22.26
N LEU A 23 -27.72 -8.36 22.00
CA LEU A 23 -27.03 -9.22 21.01
C LEU A 23 -27.14 -8.64 19.59
N PHE A 24 -28.30 -8.08 19.23
CA PHE A 24 -28.50 -7.44 17.96
C PHE A 24 -27.68 -6.17 17.80
N LEU A 25 -27.52 -5.40 18.89
CA LEU A 25 -26.68 -4.19 18.88
C LEU A 25 -25.20 -4.54 18.72
N VAL A 26 -24.71 -5.63 19.32
CA VAL A 26 -23.32 -6.09 19.18
C VAL A 26 -23.02 -6.56 17.75
N LEU A 27 -23.99 -7.16 17.08
CA LEU A 27 -23.84 -7.59 15.66
C LEU A 27 -23.75 -6.41 14.69
N LEU A 28 -24.25 -5.23 15.04
CA LEU A 28 -24.16 -4.04 14.20
C LEU A 28 -22.78 -3.38 14.25
N PHE A 29 -21.96 -3.71 15.26
CA PHE A 29 -20.58 -3.18 15.40
C PHE A 29 -19.50 -4.09 14.82
N THR A 30 -19.82 -5.29 14.34
CA THR A 30 -18.91 -6.08 13.51
C THR A 30 -18.90 -5.52 12.08
N GLY A 31 -18.51 -4.26 11.95
CA GLY A 31 -18.14 -3.66 10.69
C GLY A 31 -16.94 -4.44 10.15
N CYS A 32 -17.17 -5.37 9.23
CA CYS A 32 -16.12 -5.87 8.37
C CYS A 32 -15.46 -4.67 7.71
N GLU A 33 -14.23 -4.39 8.07
CA GLU A 33 -13.34 -3.54 7.30
C GLU A 33 -13.24 -4.19 5.92
N LYS A 34 -14.03 -3.70 4.96
CA LYS A 34 -13.92 -4.11 3.56
C LYS A 34 -12.53 -3.72 3.12
N LYS A 35 -11.59 -4.67 3.13
CA LYS A 35 -10.37 -4.59 2.34
C LYS A 35 -10.81 -4.15 0.95
N ASN A 36 -10.37 -2.98 0.52
CA ASN A 36 -10.79 -2.37 -0.74
C ASN A 36 -10.34 -3.27 -1.90
N GLU A 37 -11.16 -4.24 -2.31
CA GLU A 37 -10.90 -5.11 -3.47
C GLU A 37 -10.72 -4.31 -4.78
N LYS A 38 -11.02 -3.02 -4.77
CA LYS A 38 -10.90 -2.14 -5.93
C LYS A 38 -9.50 -1.58 -6.17
N GLN A 39 -8.61 -1.61 -5.20
CA GLN A 39 -7.28 -1.01 -5.32
C GLN A 39 -6.19 -2.05 -5.58
N LEU A 40 -6.46 -2.99 -6.49
CA LEU A 40 -5.49 -4.00 -6.93
C LEU A 40 -4.63 -3.45 -8.08
N PRO A 41 -3.38 -3.95 -8.22
CA PRO A 41 -2.55 -3.61 -9.36
C PRO A 41 -3.17 -4.19 -10.65
N SER A 42 -3.03 -3.46 -11.74
CA SER A 42 -3.47 -3.92 -13.07
C SER A 42 -2.32 -4.60 -13.82
N GLU A 43 -2.67 -5.28 -14.91
CA GLU A 43 -1.67 -5.80 -15.84
C GLU A 43 -0.89 -4.68 -16.51
N VAL A 44 0.40 -4.91 -16.74
CA VAL A 44 1.32 -4.01 -17.43
C VAL A 44 1.62 -4.58 -18.81
N VAL A 45 1.49 -3.75 -19.84
CA VAL A 45 1.98 -4.06 -21.18
C VAL A 45 3.44 -3.64 -21.26
N TRP A 46 4.33 -4.57 -20.96
CA TRP A 46 5.77 -4.34 -20.89
C TRP A 46 6.31 -3.80 -22.22
N ASP A 47 7.31 -2.90 -22.12
CA ASP A 47 7.95 -2.20 -23.24
C ASP A 47 7.01 -1.25 -24.03
N ARG A 48 5.77 -1.05 -23.54
CA ARG A 48 4.76 -0.16 -24.13
C ARG A 48 4.14 0.81 -23.16
N ASP A 49 3.77 0.35 -21.94
CA ASP A 49 3.26 1.23 -20.91
C ASP A 49 4.38 2.17 -20.44
N LEU A 50 4.01 3.44 -20.23
CA LEU A 50 4.96 4.48 -19.86
C LEU A 50 4.85 4.86 -18.40
N CYS A 51 5.98 5.13 -17.79
CA CYS A 51 6.06 5.74 -16.47
C CYS A 51 5.43 7.13 -16.49
N VAL A 52 4.47 7.38 -15.60
CA VAL A 52 3.74 8.66 -15.55
C VAL A 52 4.66 9.83 -15.17
N GLU A 53 5.72 9.59 -14.42
CA GLU A 53 6.65 10.64 -13.93
C GLU A 53 7.77 10.93 -14.94
N CYS A 54 8.45 9.91 -15.45
CA CYS A 54 9.63 10.08 -16.30
C CYS A 54 9.39 9.80 -17.77
N SER A 55 8.23 9.28 -18.17
CA SER A 55 7.83 8.93 -19.54
C SER A 55 8.66 7.81 -20.20
N MET A 56 9.46 7.07 -19.44
CA MET A 56 10.17 5.90 -19.94
C MET A 56 9.25 4.68 -19.98
N ALA A 57 9.49 3.77 -20.92
CA ALA A 57 8.77 2.50 -20.98
C ALA A 57 9.11 1.61 -19.78
N LEU A 58 8.11 0.90 -19.25
CA LEU A 58 8.30 -0.10 -18.22
C LEU A 58 8.89 -1.36 -18.85
N SER A 59 10.20 -1.56 -18.69
CA SER A 59 10.92 -2.68 -19.32
C SER A 59 11.50 -3.64 -18.27
N ASP A 60 11.88 -3.17 -17.09
CA ASP A 60 12.40 -4.01 -16.02
C ASP A 60 11.30 -4.41 -15.03
N ARG A 61 10.89 -5.68 -15.11
CA ARG A 61 9.81 -6.24 -14.29
C ARG A 61 10.12 -6.29 -12.80
N ARG A 62 11.39 -6.14 -12.41
CA ARG A 62 11.82 -6.25 -11.01
C ARG A 62 11.56 -5.00 -10.18
N TYR A 63 11.38 -3.85 -10.81
CA TYR A 63 11.36 -2.54 -10.13
C TYR A 63 10.12 -1.72 -10.39
N ALA A 64 9.25 -2.17 -11.30
CA ALA A 64 8.04 -1.43 -11.64
C ALA A 64 7.13 -1.26 -10.42
N ALA A 65 6.53 -0.09 -10.31
CA ALA A 65 5.58 0.26 -9.27
C ALA A 65 4.24 0.69 -9.85
N GLN A 66 3.19 0.55 -9.07
CA GLN A 66 1.87 1.11 -9.37
C GLN A 66 1.34 1.87 -8.16
N VAL A 67 0.75 3.01 -8.43
CA VAL A 67 -0.07 3.73 -7.46
C VAL A 67 -1.52 3.59 -7.88
N VAL A 68 -2.34 2.99 -7.03
CA VAL A 68 -3.77 2.79 -7.29
C VAL A 68 -4.55 3.73 -6.39
N ASP A 69 -5.34 4.62 -6.99
CA ASP A 69 -6.13 5.59 -6.26
C ASP A 69 -7.34 4.96 -5.54
N HIS A 70 -8.04 5.73 -4.73
CA HIS A 70 -9.22 5.28 -3.99
C HIS A 70 -10.41 4.88 -4.88
N GLN A 71 -10.36 5.18 -6.18
CA GLN A 71 -11.34 4.76 -7.18
C GLN A 71 -10.92 3.47 -7.92
N GLY A 72 -9.72 2.95 -7.62
CA GLY A 72 -9.16 1.76 -8.27
C GLY A 72 -8.47 2.05 -9.60
N LYS A 73 -8.09 3.31 -9.87
CA LYS A 73 -7.39 3.69 -11.11
C LYS A 73 -5.88 3.59 -10.90
N PRO A 74 -5.19 2.71 -11.65
CA PRO A 74 -3.75 2.55 -11.53
C PRO A 74 -2.99 3.63 -12.30
N LYS A 75 -1.80 3.96 -11.79
CA LYS A 75 -0.75 4.74 -12.47
C LYS A 75 0.54 3.93 -12.42
N MET A 76 1.25 3.87 -13.54
CA MET A 76 2.41 3.02 -13.76
C MET A 76 3.71 3.81 -13.59
N PHE A 77 4.70 3.18 -12.98
CA PHE A 77 6.03 3.76 -12.76
C PHE A 77 7.10 2.68 -12.96
N ASP A 78 8.22 3.06 -13.54
CA ASP A 78 9.36 2.18 -13.77
C ASP A 78 10.25 2.00 -12.53
N ASP A 79 10.14 2.89 -11.55
CA ASP A 79 10.92 2.89 -10.30
C ASP A 79 10.08 3.46 -9.16
N ILE A 80 10.26 2.94 -7.94
CA ILE A 80 9.56 3.45 -6.77
C ILE A 80 9.82 4.94 -6.52
N GLY A 81 11.00 5.43 -6.86
CA GLY A 81 11.31 6.85 -6.71
C GLY A 81 10.44 7.74 -7.60
N CYS A 82 10.09 7.28 -8.79
CA CYS A 82 9.14 7.96 -9.67
C CYS A 82 7.74 7.97 -9.04
N ALA A 83 7.29 6.84 -8.50
CA ALA A 83 5.99 6.74 -7.85
C ALA A 83 5.86 7.69 -6.66
N VAL A 84 6.84 7.72 -5.76
CA VAL A 84 6.87 8.58 -4.58
C VAL A 84 6.89 10.05 -4.97
N ASN A 85 7.75 10.44 -5.92
CA ASN A 85 7.85 11.84 -6.36
C ASN A 85 6.58 12.33 -7.06
N TRP A 86 5.89 11.49 -7.78
CA TRP A 86 4.61 11.81 -8.38
C TRP A 86 3.49 11.89 -7.32
N LEU A 87 3.42 10.88 -6.42
CA LEU A 87 2.35 10.74 -5.43
C LEU A 87 2.33 11.89 -4.42
N LYS A 88 3.48 12.45 -4.03
CA LYS A 88 3.57 13.57 -3.08
C LYS A 88 2.72 14.78 -3.47
N ASN A 89 2.48 14.97 -4.76
CA ASN A 89 1.72 16.09 -5.32
C ASN A 89 0.21 15.81 -5.45
N GLN A 90 -0.24 14.60 -5.09
CA GLN A 90 -1.64 14.22 -5.19
C GLN A 90 -2.39 14.54 -3.90
N THR A 91 -3.54 15.18 -4.01
CA THR A 91 -4.37 15.56 -2.83
C THR A 91 -4.97 14.35 -2.11
N TRP A 92 -5.03 13.20 -2.79
CA TRP A 92 -5.58 11.94 -2.31
C TRP A 92 -4.51 10.90 -1.93
N LYS A 93 -3.26 11.31 -1.83
CA LYS A 93 -2.10 10.42 -1.56
C LYS A 93 -2.31 9.47 -0.36
N ASP A 94 -2.93 9.97 0.71
CA ASP A 94 -3.17 9.19 1.93
C ASP A 94 -4.22 8.07 1.76
N LYS A 95 -4.93 8.06 0.62
CA LYS A 95 -5.92 7.03 0.25
C LYS A 95 -5.44 6.11 -0.87
N ALA A 96 -4.21 6.32 -1.34
CA ALA A 96 -3.59 5.50 -2.37
C ALA A 96 -3.03 4.20 -1.80
N LEU A 97 -3.05 3.14 -2.59
CA LEU A 97 -2.25 1.95 -2.35
C LEU A 97 -1.09 1.91 -3.33
N VAL A 98 0.10 1.66 -2.81
CA VAL A 98 1.31 1.53 -3.61
C VAL A 98 1.68 0.06 -3.70
N TRP A 99 1.86 -0.40 -4.92
CA TRP A 99 2.30 -1.74 -5.27
C TRP A 99 3.68 -1.69 -5.91
N ILE A 100 4.49 -2.69 -5.64
CA ILE A 100 5.84 -2.86 -6.18
C ILE A 100 6.04 -4.28 -6.67
N GLN A 101 6.84 -4.47 -7.67
CA GLN A 101 7.29 -5.80 -8.08
C GLN A 101 8.30 -6.36 -7.08
N ASP A 102 8.10 -7.59 -6.67
CA ASP A 102 9.08 -8.35 -5.90
C ASP A 102 10.28 -8.67 -6.79
N VAL A 103 11.46 -8.20 -6.41
CA VAL A 103 12.70 -8.33 -7.21
C VAL A 103 13.10 -9.78 -7.50
N ASN A 104 12.64 -10.74 -6.68
CA ASN A 104 12.97 -12.15 -6.81
C ASN A 104 11.93 -12.93 -7.61
N THR A 105 10.66 -12.55 -7.53
CA THR A 105 9.54 -13.33 -8.10
C THR A 105 8.78 -12.63 -9.20
N GLU A 106 9.04 -11.33 -9.42
CA GLU A 106 8.33 -10.48 -10.38
C GLU A 106 6.80 -10.49 -10.16
N LYS A 107 6.37 -10.60 -8.91
CA LYS A 107 4.95 -10.53 -8.51
C LYS A 107 4.66 -9.22 -7.81
N TRP A 108 3.46 -8.72 -8.00
CA TRP A 108 2.99 -7.54 -7.28
C TRP A 108 2.84 -7.83 -5.78
N ILE A 109 3.46 -7.00 -4.96
CA ILE A 109 3.34 -7.01 -3.51
C ILE A 109 3.01 -5.59 -3.03
N SER A 110 2.31 -5.48 -1.90
CA SER A 110 2.07 -4.19 -1.27
C SER A 110 3.38 -3.56 -0.82
N ALA A 111 3.60 -2.31 -1.16
CA ALA A 111 4.80 -1.57 -0.74
C ALA A 111 4.96 -1.54 0.79
N ASN A 112 3.84 -1.46 1.53
CA ASN A 112 3.82 -1.45 2.99
C ASN A 112 4.14 -2.82 3.62
N GLU A 113 3.94 -3.92 2.87
CA GLU A 113 4.21 -5.28 3.35
C GLU A 113 5.56 -5.81 2.86
N ALA A 114 6.25 -5.06 2.02
CA ALA A 114 7.53 -5.44 1.44
C ALA A 114 8.69 -5.20 2.42
N ASN A 115 9.70 -6.05 2.32
CA ASN A 115 11.01 -5.82 2.89
C ASN A 115 11.89 -5.08 1.88
N TRP A 116 12.29 -3.86 2.20
CA TRP A 116 13.03 -2.99 1.31
C TRP A 116 14.53 -3.03 1.56
N ARG A 117 15.31 -2.95 0.48
CA ARG A 117 16.76 -2.77 0.50
C ARG A 117 17.13 -1.45 -0.17
N TYR A 118 18.18 -0.82 0.35
CA TYR A 118 18.81 0.32 -0.26
C TYR A 118 20.20 -0.06 -0.79
N GLY A 119 20.62 0.58 -1.87
CA GLY A 119 21.94 0.40 -2.46
C GLY A 119 21.94 -0.48 -3.71
N ASP A 120 20.76 -0.79 -4.30
CA ASP A 120 20.68 -1.55 -5.55
C ASP A 120 21.00 -0.65 -6.76
N PRO A 121 22.15 -0.89 -7.46
CA PRO A 121 22.58 -0.06 -8.58
C PRO A 121 21.80 -0.31 -9.87
N ASN A 122 20.97 -1.36 -9.92
CA ASN A 122 20.27 -1.79 -11.13
C ASN A 122 18.89 -1.16 -11.29
N THR A 123 18.46 -0.30 -10.36
CA THR A 123 17.15 0.35 -10.46
C THR A 123 17.09 1.28 -11.67
N PRO A 124 15.99 1.27 -12.46
CA PRO A 124 15.90 1.95 -13.76
C PRO A 124 16.25 3.44 -13.72
N MET A 125 15.78 4.14 -12.67
CA MET A 125 16.04 5.57 -12.49
C MET A 125 17.16 5.87 -11.48
N GLY A 126 17.84 4.83 -10.98
CA GLY A 126 18.98 4.98 -10.08
C GLY A 126 18.61 5.41 -8.66
N TYR A 127 17.37 5.27 -8.23
CA TYR A 127 17.01 5.60 -6.86
C TYR A 127 17.63 4.63 -5.84
N GLY A 128 17.87 3.38 -6.23
CA GLY A 128 18.62 2.42 -5.44
C GLY A 128 17.78 1.61 -4.46
N PHE A 129 16.47 1.50 -4.64
CA PHE A 129 15.60 0.71 -3.78
C PHE A 129 15.05 -0.51 -4.51
N SER A 130 15.12 -1.67 -3.85
CA SER A 130 14.47 -2.90 -4.30
C SER A 130 13.64 -3.52 -3.19
N ALA A 131 12.58 -4.22 -3.55
CA ALA A 131 11.59 -4.76 -2.62
C ALA A 131 11.41 -6.27 -2.81
N THR A 132 11.16 -6.99 -1.72
CA THR A 132 10.83 -8.42 -1.76
C THR A 132 9.92 -8.80 -0.61
N LYS A 133 9.19 -9.91 -0.76
CA LYS A 133 8.44 -10.54 0.33
C LYS A 133 9.32 -11.42 1.23
N ALA A 134 10.47 -11.85 0.74
CA ALA A 134 11.43 -12.64 1.51
C ALA A 134 12.00 -11.82 2.67
N GLU A 135 12.36 -12.49 3.76
CA GLU A 135 13.06 -11.86 4.87
C GLU A 135 14.42 -11.28 4.43
N VAL A 136 14.69 -10.08 4.83
CA VAL A 136 15.93 -9.36 4.54
C VAL A 136 16.51 -8.82 5.83
N LYS A 137 17.76 -9.14 6.11
CA LYS A 137 18.47 -8.56 7.26
C LYS A 137 18.58 -7.06 7.11
N ASN A 138 18.22 -6.31 8.16
CA ASN A 138 18.19 -4.84 8.16
C ASN A 138 17.30 -4.24 7.05
N SER A 139 16.17 -4.88 6.76
CA SER A 139 15.19 -4.33 5.82
C SER A 139 14.65 -2.98 6.29
N LEU A 140 14.37 -2.10 5.34
CA LEU A 140 13.68 -0.84 5.57
C LEU A 140 12.17 -1.05 5.44
N SER A 141 11.39 -0.22 6.13
CA SER A 141 9.95 -0.09 5.87
C SER A 141 9.71 0.84 4.68
N TYR A 142 8.51 0.76 4.09
CA TYR A 142 8.15 1.66 2.99
C TYR A 142 8.16 3.14 3.42
N GLU A 143 7.76 3.46 4.64
CA GLU A 143 7.80 4.81 5.19
C GLU A 143 9.22 5.40 5.18
N ILE A 144 10.22 4.59 5.56
CA ILE A 144 11.64 5.01 5.51
C ILE A 144 12.08 5.23 4.06
N VAL A 145 11.70 4.34 3.14
CA VAL A 145 12.01 4.48 1.71
C VAL A 145 11.41 5.77 1.15
N GLU A 146 10.14 6.04 1.45
CA GLU A 146 9.46 7.27 1.04
C GLU A 146 10.16 8.50 1.59
N GLU A 147 10.48 8.52 2.89
CA GLU A 147 11.23 9.61 3.53
C GLU A 147 12.60 9.83 2.86
N MET A 148 13.35 8.76 2.60
CA MET A 148 14.65 8.85 1.95
C MET A 148 14.56 9.46 0.54
N ILE A 149 13.57 9.05 -0.25
CA ILE A 149 13.34 9.59 -1.60
C ILE A 149 12.99 11.07 -1.53
N LEU A 150 12.05 11.45 -0.68
CA LEU A 150 11.59 12.84 -0.52
C LEU A 150 12.70 13.78 -0.01
N ASN A 151 13.62 13.26 0.78
CA ASN A 151 14.79 13.99 1.29
C ASN A 151 16.05 13.87 0.41
N ASN A 152 15.92 13.35 -0.82
CA ASN A 152 17.04 13.16 -1.75
C ASN A 152 18.19 12.29 -1.19
N LYS A 153 17.88 11.34 -0.30
CA LYS A 153 18.83 10.35 0.23
C LYS A 153 18.83 9.09 -0.63
N THR A 154 19.18 9.22 -1.91
CA THR A 154 19.13 8.16 -2.92
C THR A 154 20.47 8.00 -3.64
N LEU A 155 20.69 6.86 -4.30
CA LEU A 155 21.89 6.68 -5.14
C LEU A 155 21.96 7.73 -6.25
N ARG A 156 20.83 8.04 -6.87
CA ARG A 156 20.70 9.08 -7.90
C ARG A 156 21.21 10.44 -7.39
N SER A 157 20.80 10.84 -6.21
CA SER A 157 21.22 12.12 -5.61
C SER A 157 22.71 12.15 -5.31
N GLN A 158 23.29 11.03 -4.86
CA GLN A 158 24.73 10.90 -4.61
C GLN A 158 25.54 11.04 -5.91
N HIS A 159 25.12 10.37 -6.98
CA HIS A 159 25.76 10.49 -8.29
C HIS A 159 25.74 11.93 -8.81
N LEU A 160 24.60 12.62 -8.73
CA LEU A 160 24.46 14.01 -9.16
C LEU A 160 25.34 14.97 -8.35
N SER A 161 25.49 14.75 -7.03
CA SER A 161 26.32 15.57 -6.17
C SER A 161 27.83 15.38 -6.46
N ASN A 162 28.25 14.16 -6.76
CA ASN A 162 29.63 13.84 -7.10
C ASN A 162 30.05 14.46 -8.44
N HIS A 163 29.16 14.43 -9.44
CA HIS A 163 29.41 15.11 -10.72
C HIS A 163 29.53 16.64 -10.61
N LYS A 164 28.84 17.26 -9.67
CA LYS A 164 28.98 18.72 -9.43
C LYS A 164 30.30 19.11 -8.75
N LYS A 165 30.91 18.21 -7.98
CA LYS A 165 32.19 18.46 -7.31
C LYS A 165 33.43 18.23 -8.20
N SER A 166 33.24 17.54 -9.33
CA SER A 166 34.33 17.21 -10.28
C SER A 166 34.44 18.19 -11.45
N LYS A 167 33.64 19.24 -11.49
CA LYS A 167 33.72 20.39 -12.42
C LYS A 167 34.16 21.66 -11.69
#